data_ab5c8f4f18e3efdd837e8a5a41d3755f
#
_entry.id   ab5c8f4f18e3efdd837e8a5a41d3755f
#
_cell.length_a   1.000
_cell.length_b   1.000
_cell.length_c   1.000
_cell.angle_alpha   90.00
_cell.angle_beta   90.00
_cell.angle_gamma   90.00
#
_symmetry.space_group_name_H-M   'P 1'
#
loop_
_entity.id
_entity.type
_entity.pdbx_description
1 polymer ?
#
loop_
_entity_poly.entity_id
_entity_poly.type
_entity_poly.pdbx_seq_one_letter_code
_entity_poly.pdbx_strand_id
1 'polypeptide(L)'
;MALLLILVATAAFGGLDTVDKQVTPFKPGEEFSDGEYTVTIERARLVDELKGTHGSPKPGKLYLGVVTTLRNDGTVPGRLRDQLDLRDVPGKEFFGAFRFRDGSSIQTLGPGLTEQLVFAWQVPEAAAQSLQEVTIRVWKKKFTQLMVAYGGKEWIDTDNYGQIVVPVKGSA
;
A
#
# COMPACT_ATOMS: atom_id res chain seq x y z
N MET A 1 -33.97 16.96 27.70
CA MET A 1 -34.06 17.90 26.57
C MET A 1 -32.70 18.41 26.05
N ALA A 2 -31.70 18.66 26.90
CA ALA A 2 -30.38 19.14 26.45
C ALA A 2 -29.64 18.19 25.51
N LEU A 3 -29.71 16.88 25.73
CA LEU A 3 -29.05 15.86 24.91
C LEU A 3 -29.59 15.79 23.47
N LEU A 4 -30.91 15.99 23.31
CA LEU A 4 -31.59 16.01 22.02
C LEU A 4 -31.17 17.25 21.19
N LEU A 5 -30.99 18.41 21.85
CA LEU A 5 -30.55 19.65 21.22
C LEU A 5 -29.09 19.54 20.71
N ILE A 6 -28.21 18.86 21.45
CA ILE A 6 -26.82 18.62 21.03
C ILE A 6 -26.77 17.71 19.80
N LEU A 7 -27.59 16.64 19.76
CA LEU A 7 -27.68 15.75 18.62
C LEU A 7 -28.20 16.44 17.34
N VAL A 8 -29.20 17.31 17.48
CA VAL A 8 -29.74 18.09 16.35
C VAL A 8 -28.74 19.13 15.87
N ALA A 9 -28.00 19.77 16.77
CA ALA A 9 -26.97 20.74 16.40
C ALA A 9 -25.80 20.03 15.66
N THR A 10 -25.32 18.87 16.14
CA THR A 10 -24.27 18.11 15.46
C THR A 10 -24.68 17.61 14.07
N ALA A 11 -25.94 17.21 13.89
CA ALA A 11 -26.47 16.84 12.57
C ALA A 11 -26.54 18.05 11.61
N ALA A 12 -26.95 19.21 12.12
CA ALA A 12 -27.05 20.45 11.32
C ALA A 12 -25.68 21.01 10.88
N PHE A 13 -24.60 20.69 11.61
CA PHE A 13 -23.24 21.10 11.29
C PHE A 13 -22.40 20.01 10.64
N GLY A 14 -23.03 18.96 10.07
CA GLY A 14 -22.32 17.88 9.36
C GLY A 14 -21.56 16.90 10.28
N GLY A 15 -21.74 16.98 11.60
CA GLY A 15 -21.06 16.11 12.56
C GLY A 15 -21.53 14.64 12.55
N LEU A 16 -22.51 14.29 11.73
CA LEU A 16 -23.02 12.94 11.47
C LEU A 16 -22.86 12.53 9.99
N ASP A 17 -22.16 13.33 9.18
CA ASP A 17 -21.89 12.94 7.81
C ASP A 17 -21.00 11.70 7.83
N THR A 18 -21.56 10.60 7.37
CA THR A 18 -20.78 9.40 7.03
C THR A 18 -19.89 9.79 5.87
N VAL A 19 -18.58 9.81 6.08
CA VAL A 19 -17.61 9.97 5.00
C VAL A 19 -17.78 8.77 4.08
N ASP A 20 -18.42 8.97 2.92
CA ASP A 20 -18.57 7.94 1.91
C ASP A 20 -17.17 7.56 1.37
N LYS A 21 -16.65 6.45 1.88
CA LYS A 21 -15.37 5.90 1.43
C LYS A 21 -15.54 5.44 -0.02
N GLN A 22 -14.87 6.14 -0.93
CA GLN A 22 -14.87 5.73 -2.33
C GLN A 22 -13.81 4.67 -2.58
N VAL A 23 -14.27 3.49 -3.00
CA VAL A 23 -13.42 2.39 -3.44
C VAL A 23 -13.41 2.37 -4.96
N THR A 24 -12.22 2.53 -5.56
CA THR A 24 -12.01 2.43 -7.01
C THR A 24 -11.41 1.08 -7.33
N PRO A 25 -12.13 0.12 -7.92
CA PRO A 25 -11.54 -1.14 -8.35
C PRO A 25 -10.63 -0.92 -9.56
N PHE A 26 -9.50 -1.63 -9.60
CA PHE A 26 -8.61 -1.69 -10.76
C PHE A 26 -8.02 -3.10 -10.90
N LYS A 27 -7.39 -3.42 -12.04
CA LYS A 27 -6.94 -4.77 -12.41
C LYS A 27 -5.42 -4.87 -12.43
N PRO A 28 -4.86 -6.09 -12.31
CA PRO A 28 -3.43 -6.32 -12.55
C PRO A 28 -3.00 -5.80 -13.92
N GLY A 29 -1.90 -5.03 -13.95
CA GLY A 29 -1.39 -4.35 -15.15
C GLY A 29 -2.06 -3.02 -15.48
N GLU A 30 -3.11 -2.62 -14.78
CA GLU A 30 -3.77 -1.32 -14.93
C GLU A 30 -3.09 -0.27 -14.03
N GLU A 31 -2.92 0.94 -14.57
CA GLU A 31 -2.39 2.08 -13.81
C GLU A 31 -3.46 2.66 -12.88
N PHE A 32 -3.09 2.89 -11.65
CA PHE A 32 -3.90 3.60 -10.65
C PHE A 32 -3.12 4.77 -10.08
N SER A 33 -3.68 5.99 -10.16
CA SER A 33 -3.08 7.16 -9.51
C SER A 33 -3.64 7.36 -8.11
N ASP A 34 -2.74 7.40 -7.13
CA ASP A 34 -3.09 7.72 -5.75
C ASP A 34 -2.97 9.22 -5.42
N GLY A 35 -2.40 10.01 -6.35
CA GLY A 35 -2.12 11.43 -6.20
C GLY A 35 -0.63 11.72 -6.07
N GLU A 36 0.12 10.95 -5.29
CA GLU A 36 1.58 11.02 -5.20
C GLU A 36 2.27 10.12 -6.22
N TYR A 37 1.70 8.92 -6.42
CA TYR A 37 2.25 7.91 -7.32
C TYR A 37 1.23 7.45 -8.36
N THR A 38 1.75 7.06 -9.53
CA THR A 38 1.08 6.12 -10.42
C THR A 38 1.60 4.72 -10.13
N VAL A 39 0.69 3.82 -9.80
CA VAL A 39 0.94 2.46 -9.31
C VAL A 39 0.40 1.45 -10.31
N THR A 40 1.23 0.52 -10.77
CA THR A 40 0.81 -0.63 -11.58
C THR A 40 1.21 -1.90 -10.87
N ILE A 41 0.24 -2.65 -10.32
CA ILE A 41 0.50 -3.93 -9.67
C ILE A 41 0.41 -5.03 -10.72
N GLU A 42 1.51 -5.77 -10.92
CA GLU A 42 1.63 -6.73 -12.01
C GLU A 42 1.26 -8.16 -11.58
N ARG A 43 1.84 -8.60 -10.46
CA ARG A 43 1.69 -9.98 -9.96
C ARG A 43 2.08 -10.12 -8.51
N ALA A 44 1.59 -11.18 -7.87
CA ALA A 44 1.99 -11.61 -6.54
C ALA A 44 2.55 -13.04 -6.58
N ARG A 45 3.57 -13.32 -5.76
CA ARG A 45 4.21 -14.64 -5.70
C ARG A 45 4.69 -14.96 -4.28
N LEU A 46 4.48 -16.22 -3.88
CA LEU A 46 5.14 -16.79 -2.71
C LEU A 46 6.51 -17.32 -3.13
N VAL A 47 7.54 -16.99 -2.36
CA VAL A 47 8.92 -17.45 -2.57
C VAL A 47 9.59 -17.71 -1.23
N ASP A 48 10.50 -18.64 -1.22
CA ASP A 48 11.37 -19.01 -0.08
C ASP A 48 12.63 -18.14 0.01
N GLU A 49 12.96 -17.44 -1.07
CA GLU A 49 14.12 -16.57 -1.15
C GLU A 49 13.85 -15.32 -2.00
N LEU A 50 14.43 -14.19 -1.61
CA LEU A 50 14.44 -12.95 -2.38
C LEU A 50 15.81 -12.78 -3.05
N LYS A 51 15.83 -12.28 -4.30
CA LYS A 51 17.07 -11.89 -4.97
C LYS A 51 17.85 -10.88 -4.13
N GLY A 52 19.17 -11.03 -4.13
CA GLY A 52 20.07 -10.18 -3.39
C GLY A 52 20.50 -10.78 -2.06
N THR A 53 20.90 -9.95 -1.11
CA THR A 53 21.50 -10.36 0.17
C THR A 53 20.48 -10.48 1.31
N HIS A 54 19.22 -10.59 1.01
CA HIS A 54 18.18 -10.51 2.04
C HIS A 54 17.94 -11.82 2.80
N GLY A 55 18.56 -12.91 2.33
CA GLY A 55 18.51 -14.21 2.98
C GLY A 55 17.14 -14.90 2.96
N SER A 56 17.06 -16.00 3.68
CA SER A 56 15.82 -16.74 3.87
C SER A 56 14.87 -16.02 4.86
N PRO A 57 13.56 -16.25 4.76
CA PRO A 57 12.61 -15.71 5.73
C PRO A 57 12.85 -16.33 7.12
N LYS A 58 12.24 -15.77 8.15
CA LYS A 58 12.25 -16.35 9.49
C LYS A 58 11.72 -17.81 9.44
N PRO A 59 12.19 -18.71 10.30
CA PRO A 59 11.67 -20.08 10.34
C PRO A 59 10.13 -20.12 10.43
N GLY A 60 9.49 -20.96 9.62
CA GLY A 60 8.03 -21.11 9.53
C GLY A 60 7.34 -19.96 8.77
N LYS A 61 8.09 -19.17 8.01
CA LYS A 61 7.55 -18.10 7.15
C LYS A 61 8.05 -18.24 5.71
N LEU A 62 7.27 -17.69 4.79
CA LEU A 62 7.64 -17.47 3.37
C LEU A 62 7.61 -15.98 3.07
N TYR A 63 8.23 -15.57 1.97
CA TYR A 63 8.03 -14.23 1.42
C TYR A 63 6.85 -14.22 0.47
N LEU A 64 5.96 -13.25 0.66
CA LEU A 64 4.98 -12.84 -0.35
C LEU A 64 5.54 -11.58 -1.02
N GLY A 65 5.95 -11.72 -2.27
CA GLY A 65 6.44 -10.63 -3.11
C GLY A 65 5.35 -10.13 -4.05
N VAL A 66 5.12 -8.82 -4.06
CA VAL A 66 4.22 -8.13 -5.00
C VAL A 66 5.06 -7.27 -5.93
N VAL A 67 5.07 -7.63 -7.22
CA VAL A 67 5.78 -6.87 -8.26
C VAL A 67 4.92 -5.71 -8.70
N THR A 68 5.49 -4.51 -8.63
CA THR A 68 4.79 -3.25 -8.86
C THR A 68 5.70 -2.29 -9.61
N THR A 69 5.20 -1.69 -10.69
CA THR A 69 5.83 -0.52 -11.30
C THR A 69 5.27 0.73 -10.62
N LEU A 70 6.15 1.57 -10.12
CA LEU A 70 5.81 2.78 -9.37
C LEU A 70 6.48 3.99 -9.99
N ARG A 71 5.71 5.04 -10.31
CA ARG A 71 6.22 6.34 -10.76
C ARG A 71 5.84 7.39 -9.74
N ASN A 72 6.81 8.16 -9.26
CA ASN A 72 6.54 9.30 -8.39
C ASN A 72 6.14 10.52 -9.22
N ASP A 73 4.86 10.87 -9.20
CA ASP A 73 4.30 12.04 -9.90
C ASP A 73 4.31 13.30 -9.03
N GLY A 74 4.75 13.17 -7.77
CA GLY A 74 4.89 14.29 -6.85
C GLY A 74 6.15 15.13 -7.11
N THR A 75 6.31 16.17 -6.30
CA THR A 75 7.43 17.12 -6.40
C THR A 75 8.52 16.89 -5.35
N VAL A 76 8.33 15.93 -4.47
CA VAL A 76 9.25 15.58 -3.38
C VAL A 76 9.51 14.07 -3.37
N PRO A 77 10.64 13.60 -2.79
CA PRO A 77 10.86 12.17 -2.60
C PRO A 77 9.78 11.57 -1.70
N GLY A 78 9.11 10.54 -2.19
CA GLY A 78 8.04 9.87 -1.47
C GLY A 78 8.49 8.58 -0.80
N ARG A 79 7.86 8.22 0.32
CA ARG A 79 8.14 7.01 1.09
C ARG A 79 7.40 5.81 0.52
N LEU A 80 8.05 4.64 0.58
CA LEU A 80 7.51 3.40 0.00
C LEU A 80 6.88 2.45 1.02
N ARG A 81 7.18 2.61 2.31
CA ARG A 81 6.82 1.64 3.34
C ARG A 81 5.32 1.28 3.38
N ASP A 82 4.47 2.29 3.34
CA ASP A 82 3.02 2.13 3.51
C ASP A 82 2.26 2.34 2.19
N GLN A 83 2.98 2.23 1.05
CA GLN A 83 2.40 2.47 -0.28
C GLN A 83 1.37 1.42 -0.68
N LEU A 84 1.55 0.17 -0.27
CA LEU A 84 0.63 -0.92 -0.51
C LEU A 84 0.10 -1.48 0.82
N ASP A 85 -1.20 -1.43 1.02
CA ASP A 85 -1.89 -2.06 2.16
C ASP A 85 -2.40 -3.45 1.76
N LEU A 86 -1.60 -4.46 2.11
CA LEU A 86 -1.97 -5.87 1.91
C LEU A 86 -3.08 -6.25 2.90
N ARG A 87 -4.19 -6.82 2.41
CA ARG A 87 -5.34 -7.20 3.25
C ARG A 87 -5.45 -8.71 3.38
N ASP A 88 -6.20 -9.15 4.39
CA ASP A 88 -6.69 -10.52 4.59
C ASP A 88 -5.62 -11.62 4.61
N VAL A 89 -4.37 -11.26 4.98
CA VAL A 89 -3.27 -12.20 5.19
C VAL A 89 -2.88 -12.19 6.66
N PRO A 90 -3.31 -13.20 7.45
CA PRO A 90 -3.02 -13.25 8.88
C PRO A 90 -1.52 -13.36 9.17
N GLY A 91 -1.03 -12.63 10.16
CA GLY A 91 0.35 -12.70 10.61
C GLY A 91 1.39 -12.17 9.62
N LYS A 92 0.96 -11.43 8.59
CA LYS A 92 1.88 -10.75 7.68
C LYS A 92 2.72 -9.71 8.40
N GLU A 93 3.98 -9.61 8.04
CA GLU A 93 4.91 -8.57 8.49
C GLU A 93 5.57 -7.94 7.27
N PHE A 94 5.45 -6.62 7.09
CA PHE A 94 6.14 -5.93 6.00
C PHE A 94 7.65 -6.05 6.18
N PHE A 95 8.32 -6.56 5.16
CA PHE A 95 9.76 -6.79 5.18
C PHE A 95 10.53 -5.66 4.51
N GLY A 96 10.05 -5.17 3.35
CA GLY A 96 10.68 -4.07 2.66
C GLY A 96 10.22 -3.92 1.20
N ALA A 97 10.76 -2.88 0.56
CA ALA A 97 10.68 -2.67 -0.87
C ALA A 97 12.07 -2.81 -1.50
N PHE A 98 12.14 -3.49 -2.64
CA PHE A 98 13.39 -3.85 -3.31
C PHE A 98 13.28 -3.57 -4.80
N ARG A 99 14.36 -3.12 -5.44
CA ARG A 99 14.40 -2.99 -6.90
C ARG A 99 14.32 -4.36 -7.55
N PHE A 100 13.42 -4.52 -8.49
CA PHE A 100 13.21 -5.80 -9.16
C PHE A 100 14.47 -6.26 -9.93
N ARG A 101 15.23 -5.33 -10.50
CA ARG A 101 16.40 -5.62 -11.35
C ARG A 101 17.55 -6.29 -10.58
N ASP A 102 17.87 -5.81 -9.38
CA ASP A 102 19.07 -6.18 -8.64
C ASP A 102 18.82 -6.58 -7.17
N GLY A 103 17.58 -6.47 -6.70
CA GLY A 103 17.21 -6.81 -5.33
C GLY A 103 17.68 -5.81 -4.28
N SER A 104 18.26 -4.67 -4.66
CA SER A 104 18.68 -3.66 -3.70
C SER A 104 17.51 -3.03 -2.97
N SER A 105 17.65 -2.83 -1.64
CA SER A 105 16.62 -2.18 -0.82
C SER A 105 16.44 -0.72 -1.21
N ILE A 106 15.19 -0.27 -1.20
CA ILE A 106 14.82 1.12 -1.48
C ILE A 106 13.75 1.57 -0.50
N GLN A 107 13.91 2.76 0.08
CA GLN A 107 12.96 3.32 1.06
C GLN A 107 12.18 4.50 0.50
N THR A 108 12.74 5.21 -0.46
CA THR A 108 12.13 6.40 -1.06
C THR A 108 12.34 6.39 -2.57
N LEU A 109 11.38 6.96 -3.31
CA LEU A 109 11.48 7.18 -4.75
C LEU A 109 11.46 8.69 -5.03
N GLY A 110 12.46 9.17 -5.76
CA GLY A 110 12.57 10.59 -6.13
C GLY A 110 11.49 11.04 -7.11
N PRO A 111 11.20 12.37 -7.17
CA PRO A 111 10.20 12.92 -8.10
C PRO A 111 10.54 12.61 -9.55
N GLY A 112 9.53 12.26 -10.34
CA GLY A 112 9.65 11.93 -11.77
C GLY A 112 10.31 10.57 -12.05
N LEU A 113 10.81 9.86 -11.04
CA LEU A 113 11.42 8.55 -11.25
C LEU A 113 10.36 7.45 -11.35
N THR A 114 10.64 6.48 -12.22
CA THR A 114 9.87 5.24 -12.37
C THR A 114 10.77 4.06 -12.05
N GLU A 115 10.33 3.17 -11.17
CA GLU A 115 11.06 1.95 -10.81
C GLU A 115 10.10 0.76 -10.76
N GLN A 116 10.58 -0.41 -11.21
CA GLN A 116 9.91 -1.67 -10.94
C GLN A 116 10.43 -2.24 -9.63
N LEU A 117 9.52 -2.46 -8.69
CA LEU A 117 9.81 -2.83 -7.31
C LEU A 117 9.17 -4.17 -6.94
N VAL A 118 9.73 -4.80 -5.92
CA VAL A 118 9.09 -5.90 -5.19
C VAL A 118 8.80 -5.38 -3.79
N PHE A 119 7.53 -5.27 -3.44
CA PHE A 119 7.10 -5.11 -2.06
C PHE A 119 7.01 -6.50 -1.44
N ALA A 120 7.69 -6.71 -0.34
CA ALA A 120 7.80 -8.03 0.28
C ALA A 120 7.24 -8.03 1.71
N TRP A 121 6.49 -9.08 2.02
CA TRP A 121 6.02 -9.40 3.36
C TRP A 121 6.48 -10.80 3.75
N GLN A 122 6.81 -10.98 5.03
CA GLN A 122 6.93 -12.32 5.61
C GLN A 122 5.55 -12.78 6.05
N VAL A 123 5.13 -13.95 5.59
CA VAL A 123 3.83 -14.55 5.91
C VAL A 123 4.03 -15.94 6.52
N PRO A 124 3.25 -16.36 7.54
CA PRO A 124 3.34 -17.70 8.08
C PRO A 124 3.05 -18.76 7.01
N GLU A 125 3.80 -19.87 7.00
CA GLU A 125 3.59 -20.96 6.04
C GLU A 125 2.15 -21.50 6.05
N ALA A 126 1.54 -21.60 7.24
CA ALA A 126 0.15 -22.05 7.36
C ALA A 126 -0.84 -21.11 6.63
N ALA A 127 -0.59 -19.79 6.65
CA ALA A 127 -1.39 -18.83 5.90
C ALA A 127 -1.07 -18.89 4.39
N ALA A 128 0.19 -19.10 4.04
CA ALA A 128 0.65 -19.17 2.66
C ALA A 128 0.07 -20.38 1.89
N GLN A 129 -0.11 -21.53 2.55
CA GLN A 129 -0.66 -22.75 1.94
C GLN A 129 -2.09 -22.59 1.38
N SER A 130 -2.89 -21.71 1.96
CA SER A 130 -4.27 -21.43 1.53
C SER A 130 -4.41 -20.18 0.68
N LEU A 131 -3.30 -19.45 0.43
CA LEU A 131 -3.31 -18.14 -0.20
C LEU A 131 -3.40 -18.27 -1.73
N GLN A 132 -4.60 -18.18 -2.28
CA GLN A 132 -4.86 -18.23 -3.73
C GLN A 132 -4.78 -16.85 -4.38
N GLU A 133 -5.15 -15.81 -3.64
CA GLU A 133 -5.18 -14.43 -4.08
C GLU A 133 -4.94 -13.49 -2.90
N VAL A 134 -4.55 -12.26 -3.18
CA VAL A 134 -4.40 -11.19 -2.18
C VAL A 134 -5.17 -9.96 -2.60
N THR A 135 -5.82 -9.34 -1.63
CA THR A 135 -6.42 -8.02 -1.79
C THR A 135 -5.40 -6.96 -1.38
N ILE A 136 -5.15 -5.99 -2.26
CA ILE A 136 -4.25 -4.88 -2.01
C ILE A 136 -5.04 -3.58 -2.14
N ARG A 137 -4.86 -2.67 -1.18
CA ARG A 137 -5.37 -1.31 -1.23
C ARG A 137 -4.23 -0.34 -1.46
N VAL A 138 -4.51 0.69 -2.26
CA VAL A 138 -3.63 1.82 -2.50
C VAL A 138 -4.41 3.07 -2.09
N TRP A 139 -4.02 3.67 -0.97
CA TRP A 139 -4.71 4.84 -0.43
C TRP A 139 -4.50 6.06 -1.31
N LYS A 140 -5.57 6.77 -1.65
CA LYS A 140 -5.45 8.06 -2.32
C LYS A 140 -4.86 9.07 -1.36
N LYS A 141 -3.93 9.86 -1.87
CA LYS A 141 -3.18 10.84 -1.09
C LYS A 141 -3.49 12.27 -1.51
N LYS A 142 -3.38 13.17 -0.58
CA LYS A 142 -3.53 14.60 -0.80
C LYS A 142 -2.28 15.32 -0.30
N PHE A 143 -1.71 16.18 -1.13
CA PHE A 143 -0.62 17.05 -0.73
C PHE A 143 -1.19 18.21 0.10
N THR A 144 -0.79 18.31 1.35
CA THR A 144 -1.33 19.29 2.28
C THR A 144 -0.23 19.96 3.10
N GLN A 145 -0.52 21.16 3.58
CA GLN A 145 0.37 21.86 4.49
C GLN A 145 0.11 21.38 5.92
N LEU A 146 1.16 20.96 6.61
CA LEU A 146 1.07 20.56 8.01
C LEU A 146 0.93 21.78 8.90
N MET A 147 -0.10 21.79 9.75
CA MET A 147 -0.36 22.90 10.68
C MET A 147 0.71 23.07 11.76
N VAL A 148 1.50 22.01 12.04
CA VAL A 148 2.39 21.92 13.22
C VAL A 148 3.86 22.06 12.87
N ALA A 149 4.27 21.97 11.61
CA ALA A 149 5.67 21.99 11.20
C ALA A 149 5.99 23.18 10.29
N TYR A 150 6.06 24.39 10.82
CA TYR A 150 6.59 25.61 10.17
C TYR A 150 6.40 25.65 8.63
N GLY A 151 5.19 25.36 8.14
CA GLY A 151 4.87 25.39 6.71
C GLY A 151 5.32 24.15 5.93
N GLY A 152 5.71 23.05 6.58
CA GLY A 152 5.99 21.77 5.94
C GLY A 152 4.78 21.28 5.14
N LYS A 153 5.05 20.72 3.97
CA LYS A 153 4.02 20.09 3.11
C LYS A 153 4.31 18.60 3.01
N GLU A 154 3.27 17.78 3.11
CA GLU A 154 3.39 16.33 3.09
C GLU A 154 2.20 15.69 2.34
N TRP A 155 2.43 14.52 1.77
CA TRP A 155 1.37 13.67 1.25
C TRP A 155 0.74 12.89 2.40
N ILE A 156 -0.57 13.02 2.57
CA ILE A 156 -1.34 12.31 3.59
C ILE A 156 -2.40 11.43 2.94
N ASP A 157 -2.63 10.25 3.51
CA ASP A 157 -3.68 9.36 3.07
C ASP A 157 -5.07 9.98 3.30
N THR A 158 -5.96 9.75 2.36
CA THR A 158 -7.39 10.08 2.47
C THR A 158 -8.19 8.84 2.86
N ASP A 159 -9.50 8.97 3.04
CA ASP A 159 -10.38 7.81 3.26
C ASP A 159 -10.68 7.02 1.97
N ASN A 160 -10.29 7.52 0.81
CA ASN A 160 -10.51 6.90 -0.50
C ASN A 160 -9.32 6.04 -0.90
N TYR A 161 -9.57 4.92 -1.59
CA TYR A 161 -8.50 4.04 -2.05
C TYR A 161 -8.85 3.30 -3.33
N GLY A 162 -7.81 2.89 -4.06
CA GLY A 162 -7.90 1.85 -5.08
C GLY A 162 -7.82 0.47 -4.46
N GLN A 163 -8.59 -0.49 -4.98
CA GLN A 163 -8.54 -1.88 -4.54
C GLN A 163 -8.35 -2.82 -5.72
N ILE A 164 -7.43 -3.75 -5.55
CA ILE A 164 -7.12 -4.78 -6.55
C ILE A 164 -7.05 -6.15 -5.87
N VAL A 165 -7.51 -7.18 -6.58
CA VAL A 165 -7.31 -8.59 -6.22
C VAL A 165 -6.30 -9.17 -7.19
N VAL A 166 -5.22 -9.75 -6.65
CA VAL A 166 -4.09 -10.29 -7.42
C VAL A 166 -3.96 -11.78 -7.13
N PRO A 167 -4.03 -12.66 -8.15
CA PRO A 167 -3.76 -14.07 -7.97
C PRO A 167 -2.32 -14.30 -7.46
N VAL A 168 -2.17 -15.19 -6.49
CA VAL A 168 -0.86 -15.56 -5.94
C VAL A 168 -0.37 -16.84 -6.62
N LYS A 169 0.83 -16.75 -7.22
CA LYS A 169 1.51 -17.96 -7.72
C LYS A 169 2.38 -18.53 -6.60
N GLY A 170 2.23 -19.82 -6.32
CA GLY A 170 3.09 -20.53 -5.39
C GLY A 170 4.55 -20.60 -5.89
N SER A 171 5.49 -20.86 -4.97
CA SER A 171 6.80 -21.37 -5.33
C SER A 171 6.60 -22.71 -6.06
N ALA A 172 7.12 -22.79 -7.28
CA ALA A 172 7.16 -24.06 -8.00
C ALA A 172 8.18 -24.99 -7.36
#